data_11939562c818e7b7b8bcc93b5ac97951
#
_entry.id   11939562c818e7b7b8bcc93b5ac97951
#
_cell.length_a   1.000
_cell.length_b   1.000
_cell.length_c   1.000
_cell.angle_alpha   90.00
_cell.angle_beta   90.00
_cell.angle_gamma   90.00
#
_symmetry.space_group_name_H-M   'P 1'
#
loop_
_entity.id
_entity.type
_entity.pdbx_description
1 polymer ?
#
loop_
_entity_poly.entity_id
_entity_poly.type
_entity_poly.pdbx_seq_one_letter_code
_entity_poly.pdbx_strand_id
1 'polypeptide(L)'
;MGNVENKLRVEDSSIHDWYRFVLSFPPHLVQQYLETFCVDQTSFVLDPFCGTGTTNVECKKHGVSSWGIEASPLTHFVSKTKCVWANDTFNFLNTAKQIALAAARTINSLSKPRTLSEEQTSLILKNSICEQPLSSTLVLRDSIRAANSPFEDYYLLALAKHIVYSYSNLKFGPEVGISRKKKESVDVVEIWLSEIERMETDLEYWKHHSSTFADISLGDARSIPKRDYIGKVDCVITSPPYPNEKDYSRTTRLESVILGFINTKALLLHHQLF
;
A
#
# COMPACT_ATOMS: atom_id res chain seq x y z
N MET A 1 -11.54 -27.51 -15.43
CA MET A 1 -11.08 -26.42 -14.55
C MET A 1 -10.17 -25.56 -15.40
N GLY A 2 -10.62 -24.35 -15.78
CA GLY A 2 -9.84 -23.44 -16.60
C GLY A 2 -8.58 -22.98 -15.84
N ASN A 3 -7.50 -22.70 -16.57
CA ASN A 3 -6.30 -22.08 -16.03
C ASN A 3 -6.68 -20.76 -15.36
N VAL A 4 -6.76 -20.74 -14.03
CA VAL A 4 -6.92 -19.52 -13.26
C VAL A 4 -5.61 -18.77 -13.38
N GLU A 5 -5.60 -17.68 -14.15
CA GLU A 5 -4.39 -16.87 -14.31
C GLU A 5 -4.03 -16.22 -12.96
N ASN A 6 -2.86 -16.56 -12.43
CA ASN A 6 -2.34 -15.98 -11.19
C ASN A 6 -1.80 -14.54 -11.40
N LYS A 7 -2.50 -13.74 -12.23
CA LYS A 7 -2.12 -12.36 -12.53
C LYS A 7 -3.29 -11.43 -12.28
N LEU A 8 -2.98 -10.22 -11.85
CA LEU A 8 -3.98 -9.15 -11.78
C LEU A 8 -4.49 -8.86 -13.19
N ARG A 9 -5.79 -8.95 -13.40
CA ARG A 9 -6.45 -8.56 -14.64
C ARG A 9 -6.67 -7.05 -14.66
N VAL A 10 -6.85 -6.49 -15.85
CA VAL A 10 -7.09 -5.04 -15.99
C VAL A 10 -8.41 -4.64 -15.29
N GLU A 11 -9.45 -5.44 -15.42
CA GLU A 11 -10.73 -5.25 -14.76
C GLU A 11 -10.67 -5.28 -13.24
N ASP A 12 -9.70 -6.02 -12.67
CA ASP A 12 -9.50 -6.14 -11.22
C ASP A 12 -8.60 -5.02 -10.65
N SER A 13 -8.06 -4.13 -11.48
CA SER A 13 -7.01 -3.19 -11.07
C SER A 13 -7.48 -2.08 -10.13
N SER A 14 -8.74 -1.67 -10.21
CA SER A 14 -9.30 -0.59 -9.39
C SER A 14 -9.10 -0.85 -7.90
N ILE A 15 -8.56 0.13 -7.17
CA ILE A 15 -8.15 0.08 -5.77
C ILE A 15 -6.97 -0.87 -5.51
N HIS A 16 -6.95 -2.08 -6.11
CA HIS A 16 -5.85 -3.02 -5.90
C HIS A 16 -4.52 -2.47 -6.40
N ASP A 17 -4.52 -1.74 -7.51
CA ASP A 17 -3.31 -1.16 -8.10
C ASP A 17 -2.81 0.12 -7.38
N TRP A 18 -3.52 0.64 -6.36
CA TRP A 18 -3.01 1.76 -5.55
C TRP A 18 -1.69 1.43 -4.85
N TYR A 19 -1.49 0.16 -4.52
CA TYR A 19 -0.22 -0.41 -4.11
C TYR A 19 -0.28 -1.93 -4.32
N ARG A 20 0.70 -2.47 -5.04
CA ARG A 20 0.82 -3.90 -5.30
C ARG A 20 1.99 -4.48 -4.54
N PHE A 21 1.73 -5.59 -3.88
CA PHE A 21 2.78 -6.42 -3.32
C PHE A 21 3.04 -7.61 -4.25
N VAL A 22 4.32 -7.95 -4.47
CA VAL A 22 4.74 -8.99 -5.45
C VAL A 22 4.13 -10.36 -5.16
N LEU A 23 3.74 -10.60 -3.90
CA LEU A 23 3.21 -11.88 -3.43
C LEU A 23 1.69 -11.84 -3.17
N SER A 24 0.98 -10.79 -3.57
CA SER A 24 -0.47 -10.75 -3.45
C SER A 24 -1.13 -11.72 -4.41
N PHE A 25 -2.14 -12.45 -3.93
CA PHE A 25 -3.00 -13.27 -4.78
C PHE A 25 -4.01 -12.39 -5.55
N PRO A 26 -4.50 -12.86 -6.72
CA PRO A 26 -5.36 -12.04 -7.57
C PRO A 26 -6.78 -11.89 -6.98
N PRO A 27 -7.41 -10.69 -7.16
CA PRO A 27 -8.75 -10.40 -6.65
C PRO A 27 -9.84 -11.34 -7.13
N HIS A 28 -9.81 -11.76 -8.39
CA HIS A 28 -10.83 -12.68 -8.95
C HIS A 28 -10.90 -14.03 -8.23
N LEU A 29 -9.83 -14.46 -7.54
CA LEU A 29 -9.90 -15.65 -6.69
C LEU A 29 -10.77 -15.40 -5.46
N VAL A 30 -10.72 -14.21 -4.87
CA VAL A 30 -11.61 -13.86 -3.75
C VAL A 30 -13.05 -13.84 -4.22
N GLN A 31 -13.34 -13.20 -5.36
CA GLN A 31 -14.68 -13.17 -5.96
C GLN A 31 -15.23 -14.60 -6.15
N GLN A 32 -14.41 -15.49 -6.73
CA GLN A 32 -14.79 -16.89 -6.92
C GLN A 32 -15.10 -17.59 -5.59
N TYR A 33 -14.36 -17.32 -4.52
CA TYR A 33 -14.63 -17.92 -3.21
C TYR A 33 -15.85 -17.29 -2.54
N LEU A 34 -16.10 -15.99 -2.65
CA LEU A 34 -17.33 -15.37 -2.17
C LEU A 34 -18.55 -16.02 -2.81
N GLU A 35 -18.53 -16.25 -4.12
CA GLU A 35 -19.59 -16.96 -4.85
C GLU A 35 -19.71 -18.43 -4.40
N THR A 36 -18.59 -19.16 -4.32
CA THR A 36 -18.55 -20.59 -3.98
C THR A 36 -19.11 -20.87 -2.59
N PHE A 37 -18.83 -19.98 -1.63
CA PHE A 37 -19.30 -20.10 -0.26
C PHE A 37 -20.62 -19.38 0.00
N CYS A 38 -21.28 -18.87 -1.06
CA CYS A 38 -22.54 -18.13 -0.97
C CYS A 38 -22.48 -16.98 0.04
N VAL A 39 -21.33 -16.28 0.09
CA VAL A 39 -21.14 -15.11 0.95
C VAL A 39 -21.94 -13.94 0.38
N ASP A 40 -22.76 -13.30 1.20
CA ASP A 40 -23.60 -12.19 0.83
C ASP A 40 -23.41 -10.97 1.76
N GLN A 41 -24.20 -9.92 1.58
CA GLN A 41 -24.10 -8.67 2.34
C GLN A 41 -24.43 -8.82 3.84
N THR A 42 -25.01 -9.94 4.27
CA THR A 42 -25.27 -10.27 5.68
C THR A 42 -24.10 -10.99 6.35
N SER A 43 -23.18 -11.49 5.54
CA SER A 43 -22.03 -12.28 5.98
C SER A 43 -20.88 -11.39 6.49
N PHE A 44 -20.03 -11.97 7.33
CA PHE A 44 -18.83 -11.35 7.87
C PHE A 44 -17.60 -12.21 7.56
N VAL A 45 -16.65 -11.64 6.81
CA VAL A 45 -15.44 -12.35 6.35
C VAL A 45 -14.22 -11.93 7.17
N LEU A 46 -13.37 -12.88 7.55
CA LEU A 46 -12.08 -12.66 8.20
C LEU A 46 -10.93 -13.02 7.24
N ASP A 47 -9.92 -12.17 7.17
CA ASP A 47 -8.60 -12.51 6.62
C ASP A 47 -7.51 -12.27 7.68
N PRO A 48 -7.04 -13.32 8.40
CA PRO A 48 -6.04 -13.17 9.45
C PRO A 48 -4.61 -12.92 8.96
N PHE A 49 -4.38 -12.93 7.64
CA PHE A 49 -3.10 -12.61 6.99
C PHE A 49 -3.35 -11.69 5.78
N CYS A 50 -4.03 -10.57 6.02
CA CYS A 50 -4.63 -9.79 4.94
C CYS A 50 -3.61 -9.09 4.01
N GLY A 51 -2.35 -8.99 4.40
CA GLY A 51 -1.30 -8.38 3.58
C GLY A 51 -1.69 -6.97 3.13
N THR A 52 -1.79 -6.78 1.81
CA THR A 52 -2.23 -5.50 1.22
C THR A 52 -3.75 -5.38 1.06
N GLY A 53 -4.53 -6.27 1.69
CA GLY A 53 -5.97 -6.15 1.83
C GLY A 53 -6.79 -6.69 0.65
N THR A 54 -6.29 -7.65 -0.13
CA THR A 54 -7.01 -8.16 -1.31
C THR A 54 -8.41 -8.68 -0.95
N THR A 55 -8.51 -9.55 0.06
CA THR A 55 -9.79 -10.08 0.54
C THR A 55 -10.72 -8.96 1.00
N ASN A 56 -10.23 -8.05 1.83
CA ASN A 56 -11.06 -6.99 2.42
C ASN A 56 -11.56 -5.97 1.38
N VAL A 57 -10.74 -5.63 0.39
CA VAL A 57 -11.14 -4.77 -0.72
C VAL A 57 -12.24 -5.43 -1.57
N GLU A 58 -12.09 -6.71 -1.90
CA GLU A 58 -13.11 -7.42 -2.67
C GLU A 58 -14.41 -7.58 -1.87
N CYS A 59 -14.33 -7.94 -0.58
CA CYS A 59 -15.51 -7.95 0.28
C CYS A 59 -16.23 -6.60 0.23
N LYS A 60 -15.50 -5.49 0.39
CA LYS A 60 -16.07 -4.14 0.37
C LYS A 60 -16.72 -3.81 -0.97
N LYS A 61 -16.10 -4.16 -2.11
CA LYS A 61 -16.67 -3.98 -3.45
C LYS A 61 -17.99 -4.74 -3.64
N HIS A 62 -18.17 -5.85 -2.93
CA HIS A 62 -19.39 -6.67 -2.97
C HIS A 62 -20.40 -6.32 -1.86
N GLY A 63 -20.14 -5.29 -1.06
CA GLY A 63 -21.01 -4.90 0.05
C GLY A 63 -20.94 -5.83 1.25
N VAL A 64 -19.91 -6.68 1.35
CA VAL A 64 -19.69 -7.67 2.40
C VAL A 64 -18.82 -7.08 3.51
N SER A 65 -19.25 -7.23 4.76
CA SER A 65 -18.47 -6.79 5.92
C SER A 65 -17.23 -7.66 6.11
N SER A 66 -16.09 -7.06 6.49
CA SER A 66 -14.86 -7.84 6.66
C SER A 66 -13.93 -7.30 7.74
N TRP A 67 -13.07 -8.19 8.24
CA TRP A 67 -12.00 -7.89 9.16
C TRP A 67 -10.69 -8.50 8.66
N GLY A 68 -9.64 -7.67 8.59
CA GLY A 68 -8.28 -8.08 8.28
C GLY A 68 -7.36 -7.95 9.49
N ILE A 69 -6.37 -8.83 9.58
CA ILE A 69 -5.27 -8.73 10.55
C ILE A 69 -3.97 -8.74 9.77
N GLU A 70 -3.09 -7.78 10.07
CA GLU A 70 -1.79 -7.64 9.42
C GLU A 70 -0.71 -7.28 10.44
N ALA A 71 0.40 -8.00 10.43
CA ALA A 71 1.48 -7.81 11.39
C ALA A 71 2.49 -6.73 10.98
N SER A 72 2.70 -6.54 9.67
CA SER A 72 3.64 -5.54 9.17
C SER A 72 3.01 -4.14 9.15
N PRO A 73 3.63 -3.13 9.79
CA PRO A 73 3.07 -1.77 9.82
C PRO A 73 2.83 -1.15 8.45
N LEU A 74 3.72 -1.38 7.48
CA LEU A 74 3.52 -0.84 6.12
C LEU A 74 2.33 -1.50 5.43
N THR A 75 2.25 -2.84 5.42
CA THR A 75 1.14 -3.53 4.75
C THR A 75 -0.18 -3.34 5.47
N HIS A 76 -0.17 -3.19 6.80
CA HIS A 76 -1.32 -2.72 7.58
C HIS A 76 -1.77 -1.32 7.12
N PHE A 77 -0.85 -0.37 7.00
CA PHE A 77 -1.15 0.97 6.47
C PHE A 77 -1.76 0.90 5.07
N VAL A 78 -1.17 0.08 4.18
CA VAL A 78 -1.66 -0.13 2.81
C VAL A 78 -3.07 -0.69 2.82
N SER A 79 -3.31 -1.80 3.52
CA SER A 79 -4.62 -2.47 3.55
C SER A 79 -5.70 -1.60 4.18
N LYS A 80 -5.38 -0.92 5.28
CA LYS A 80 -6.28 0.02 5.94
C LYS A 80 -6.69 1.15 4.99
N THR A 81 -5.72 1.79 4.34
CA THR A 81 -6.00 2.89 3.40
C THR A 81 -6.84 2.44 2.21
N LYS A 82 -6.58 1.24 1.66
CA LYS A 82 -7.39 0.67 0.58
C LYS A 82 -8.81 0.32 0.99
N CYS A 83 -9.07 0.08 2.27
CA CYS A 83 -10.39 -0.26 2.80
C CYS A 83 -11.20 0.96 3.27
N VAL A 84 -10.58 2.11 3.43
CA VAL A 84 -11.28 3.39 3.67
C VAL A 84 -11.55 4.05 2.33
N TRP A 85 -12.79 4.47 2.05
CA TRP A 85 -13.15 5.13 0.79
C TRP A 85 -13.72 6.51 1.09
N ALA A 86 -12.96 7.53 0.71
CA ALA A 86 -13.35 8.93 0.90
C ALA A 86 -14.49 9.30 -0.03
N ASN A 87 -15.48 10.04 0.49
CA ASN A 87 -16.63 10.51 -0.28
C ASN A 87 -16.43 11.91 -0.88
N ASP A 88 -15.47 12.68 -0.35
CA ASP A 88 -15.19 14.05 -0.80
C ASP A 88 -14.04 14.04 -1.83
N THR A 89 -14.34 13.56 -3.03
CA THR A 89 -13.37 13.43 -4.13
C THR A 89 -12.92 14.79 -4.67
N PHE A 90 -13.75 15.81 -4.57
CA PHE A 90 -13.40 17.18 -5.01
C PHE A 90 -12.29 17.78 -4.16
N ASN A 91 -12.43 17.77 -2.83
CA ASN A 91 -11.39 18.26 -1.93
C ASN A 91 -10.15 17.37 -1.94
N PHE A 92 -10.32 16.06 -2.15
CA PHE A 92 -9.22 15.11 -2.34
C PHE A 92 -8.28 15.56 -3.46
N LEU A 93 -8.77 15.77 -4.67
CA LEU A 93 -7.93 16.16 -5.80
C LEU A 93 -7.38 17.59 -5.67
N ASN A 94 -8.20 18.55 -5.20
CA ASN A 94 -7.76 19.93 -5.02
C ASN A 94 -6.62 20.04 -4.00
N THR A 95 -6.71 19.36 -2.87
CA THR A 95 -5.65 19.33 -1.87
C THR A 95 -4.36 18.73 -2.43
N ALA A 96 -4.46 17.65 -3.19
CA ALA A 96 -3.29 17.04 -3.85
C ALA A 96 -2.60 18.02 -4.81
N LYS A 97 -3.35 18.79 -5.60
CA LYS A 97 -2.80 19.82 -6.49
C LYS A 97 -2.05 20.91 -5.73
N GLN A 98 -2.58 21.34 -4.57
CA GLN A 98 -1.87 22.31 -3.70
C GLN A 98 -0.56 21.74 -3.15
N ILE A 99 -0.58 20.48 -2.71
CA ILE A 99 0.62 19.77 -2.24
C ILE A 99 1.66 19.67 -3.36
N ALA A 100 1.22 19.28 -4.57
CA ALA A 100 2.09 19.18 -5.75
C ALA A 100 2.79 20.52 -6.06
N LEU A 101 2.05 21.63 -6.06
CA LEU A 101 2.60 22.97 -6.27
C LEU A 101 3.60 23.36 -5.18
N ALA A 102 3.30 23.09 -3.91
CA ALA A 102 4.20 23.38 -2.80
C ALA A 102 5.48 22.54 -2.88
N ALA A 103 5.37 21.26 -3.16
CA ALA A 103 6.50 20.35 -3.33
C ALA A 103 7.39 20.77 -4.51
N ALA A 104 6.81 21.07 -5.68
CA ALA A 104 7.56 21.52 -6.86
C ALA A 104 8.34 22.82 -6.59
N ARG A 105 7.73 23.81 -5.93
CA ARG A 105 8.42 25.05 -5.52
C ARG A 105 9.59 24.75 -4.60
N THR A 106 9.40 23.88 -3.61
CA THR A 106 10.46 23.51 -2.67
C THR A 106 11.59 22.78 -3.39
N ILE A 107 11.30 21.80 -4.25
CA ILE A 107 12.31 21.06 -5.03
C ILE A 107 13.15 22.02 -5.87
N ASN A 108 12.52 22.96 -6.57
CA ASN A 108 13.20 23.93 -7.43
C ASN A 108 14.06 24.96 -6.64
N SER A 109 13.76 25.17 -5.37
CA SER A 109 14.50 26.11 -4.50
C SER A 109 15.62 25.46 -3.68
N LEU A 110 15.77 24.12 -3.73
CA LEU A 110 16.79 23.43 -2.96
C LEU A 110 18.20 23.81 -3.41
N SER A 111 19.01 24.28 -2.48
CA SER A 111 20.45 24.49 -2.69
C SER A 111 21.27 23.21 -2.57
N LYS A 112 20.74 22.20 -1.86
CA LYS A 112 21.35 20.87 -1.67
C LYS A 112 20.26 19.79 -1.66
N PRO A 113 20.53 18.61 -2.22
CA PRO A 113 19.60 17.49 -2.17
C PRO A 113 19.25 17.09 -0.72
N ARG A 114 18.00 16.70 -0.50
CA ARG A 114 17.57 16.04 0.74
C ARG A 114 18.07 14.61 0.77
N THR A 115 18.49 14.15 1.94
CA THR A 115 19.04 12.80 2.15
C THR A 115 18.38 12.12 3.34
N LEU A 116 18.44 10.80 3.37
CA LEU A 116 18.12 10.02 4.56
C LEU A 116 19.23 10.16 5.59
N SER A 117 18.96 9.86 6.86
CA SER A 117 20.01 9.73 7.88
C SER A 117 21.00 8.61 7.51
N GLU A 118 22.18 8.63 8.13
CA GLU A 118 23.16 7.55 7.94
C GLU A 118 22.59 6.17 8.33
N GLU A 119 21.86 6.11 9.45
CA GLU A 119 21.22 4.88 9.90
C GLU A 119 20.18 4.41 8.87
N GLN A 120 19.26 5.26 8.43
CA GLN A 120 18.26 4.92 7.41
C GLN A 120 18.91 4.49 6.09
N THR A 121 19.98 5.17 5.67
CA THR A 121 20.73 4.81 4.45
C THR A 121 21.35 3.42 4.56
N SER A 122 21.80 3.02 5.74
CA SER A 122 22.35 1.68 5.99
C SER A 122 21.32 0.55 5.92
N LEU A 123 20.03 0.88 6.05
CA LEU A 123 18.92 -0.09 6.02
C LEU A 123 18.50 -0.47 4.60
N ILE A 124 18.73 0.39 3.62
CA ILE A 124 18.32 0.18 2.23
C ILE A 124 19.44 -0.43 1.38
N LEU A 125 19.06 -1.06 0.28
CA LEU A 125 20.05 -1.57 -0.66
C LEU A 125 20.81 -0.41 -1.31
N LYS A 126 22.14 -0.52 -1.36
CA LYS A 126 23.00 0.48 -2.02
C LYS A 126 22.54 0.68 -3.47
N ASN A 127 22.42 1.93 -3.91
CA ASN A 127 21.94 2.32 -5.23
C ASN A 127 20.47 1.90 -5.55
N SER A 128 19.65 1.60 -4.54
CA SER A 128 18.23 1.30 -4.73
C SER A 128 17.43 2.48 -5.28
N ILE A 129 17.87 3.70 -5.01
CA ILE A 129 17.30 4.94 -5.55
C ILE A 129 18.43 5.94 -5.81
N CYS A 130 18.32 6.75 -6.86
CA CYS A 130 19.28 7.81 -7.16
C CYS A 130 19.00 9.05 -6.32
N GLU A 131 19.99 9.96 -6.24
CA GLU A 131 19.96 11.13 -5.38
C GLU A 131 18.79 12.07 -5.71
N GLN A 132 18.59 12.41 -6.98
CA GLN A 132 17.51 13.33 -7.37
C GLN A 132 16.13 12.77 -7.08
N PRO A 133 15.75 11.52 -7.50
CA PRO A 133 14.45 10.96 -7.11
C PRO A 133 14.27 10.81 -5.61
N LEU A 134 15.32 10.44 -4.85
CA LEU A 134 15.26 10.37 -3.40
C LEU A 134 14.96 11.74 -2.79
N SER A 135 15.72 12.76 -3.18
CA SER A 135 15.55 14.12 -2.68
C SER A 135 14.13 14.65 -2.94
N SER A 136 13.64 14.50 -4.18
CA SER A 136 12.29 14.93 -4.56
C SER A 136 11.21 14.14 -3.81
N THR A 137 11.41 12.84 -3.59
CA THR A 137 10.50 11.99 -2.81
C THR A 137 10.40 12.43 -1.36
N LEU A 138 11.54 12.76 -0.73
CA LEU A 138 11.57 13.26 0.66
C LEU A 138 10.87 14.60 0.78
N VAL A 139 11.07 15.53 -0.18
CA VAL A 139 10.35 16.81 -0.20
C VAL A 139 8.84 16.60 -0.37
N LEU A 140 8.41 15.75 -1.30
CA LEU A 140 7.00 15.48 -1.52
C LEU A 140 6.36 14.84 -0.29
N ARG A 141 7.02 13.83 0.33
CA ARG A 141 6.58 13.24 1.60
C ARG A 141 6.36 14.29 2.69
N ASP A 142 7.34 15.16 2.86
CA ASP A 142 7.29 16.19 3.91
C ASP A 142 6.19 17.24 3.59
N SER A 143 5.97 17.56 2.31
CA SER A 143 4.88 18.43 1.87
C SER A 143 3.49 17.81 2.09
N ILE A 144 3.34 16.50 1.87
CA ILE A 144 2.11 15.76 2.17
C ILE A 144 1.79 15.86 3.66
N ARG A 145 2.77 15.57 4.54
CA ARG A 145 2.58 15.63 5.99
C ARG A 145 2.31 17.04 6.49
N ALA A 146 3.00 18.04 5.95
CA ALA A 146 2.81 19.45 6.32
C ALA A 146 1.43 19.98 5.95
N ALA A 147 0.75 19.39 4.97
CA ALA A 147 -0.60 19.76 4.59
C ALA A 147 -1.66 19.38 5.64
N ASN A 148 -1.34 18.46 6.55
CA ASN A 148 -2.22 17.98 7.61
C ASN A 148 -3.66 17.68 7.11
N SER A 149 -3.74 16.98 5.99
CA SER A 149 -4.98 16.69 5.27
C SER A 149 -5.65 15.41 5.81
N PRO A 150 -6.99 15.33 5.85
CA PRO A 150 -7.68 14.07 6.12
C PRO A 150 -7.41 12.97 5.08
N PHE A 151 -6.81 13.34 3.95
CA PHE A 151 -6.46 12.43 2.86
C PHE A 151 -4.98 12.01 2.87
N GLU A 152 -4.21 12.34 3.93
CA GLU A 152 -2.77 12.08 4.01
C GLU A 152 -2.41 10.63 3.69
N ASP A 153 -3.16 9.68 4.23
CA ASP A 153 -2.89 8.25 4.03
C ASP A 153 -2.95 7.85 2.56
N TYR A 154 -3.90 8.36 1.79
CA TYR A 154 -3.98 8.09 0.35
C TYR A 154 -2.79 8.69 -0.41
N TYR A 155 -2.38 9.91 -0.05
CA TYR A 155 -1.25 10.58 -0.67
C TYR A 155 0.06 9.88 -0.39
N LEU A 156 0.24 9.39 0.83
CA LEU A 156 1.39 8.55 1.21
C LEU A 156 1.34 7.17 0.55
N LEU A 157 0.16 6.60 0.35
CA LEU A 157 -0.01 5.32 -0.35
C LEU A 157 0.40 5.42 -1.83
N ALA A 158 -0.05 6.47 -2.52
CA ALA A 158 0.37 6.76 -3.89
C ALA A 158 1.89 6.97 -3.97
N LEU A 159 2.46 7.67 -2.99
CA LEU A 159 3.90 7.85 -2.90
C LEU A 159 4.62 6.51 -2.69
N ALA A 160 4.14 5.65 -1.78
CA ALA A 160 4.69 4.31 -1.53
C ALA A 160 4.78 3.47 -2.80
N LYS A 161 3.71 3.43 -3.59
CA LYS A 161 3.68 2.72 -4.88
C LYS A 161 4.81 3.17 -5.79
N HIS A 162 4.95 4.48 -5.97
CA HIS A 162 5.88 5.04 -6.95
C HIS A 162 7.33 5.04 -6.45
N ILE A 163 7.59 5.06 -5.14
CA ILE A 163 8.92 4.77 -4.58
C ILE A 163 9.43 3.46 -5.13
N VAL A 164 8.60 2.41 -5.14
CA VAL A 164 8.99 1.07 -5.58
C VAL A 164 9.10 1.00 -7.11
N TYR A 165 8.05 1.39 -7.83
CA TYR A 165 7.91 1.06 -9.25
C TYR A 165 8.45 2.14 -10.18
N SER A 166 8.35 3.41 -9.81
CA SER A 166 8.66 4.53 -10.70
C SER A 166 9.96 5.25 -10.35
N TYR A 167 10.29 5.43 -9.06
CA TYR A 167 11.42 6.24 -8.64
C TYR A 167 12.67 5.44 -8.34
N SER A 168 12.52 4.19 -7.86
CA SER A 168 13.65 3.34 -7.49
C SER A 168 14.30 2.64 -8.68
N ASN A 169 15.49 2.13 -8.42
CA ASN A 169 16.21 1.23 -9.30
C ASN A 169 15.98 -0.25 -8.95
N LEU A 170 14.98 -0.54 -8.11
CA LEU A 170 14.68 -1.91 -7.70
C LEU A 170 14.21 -2.74 -8.90
N LYS A 171 14.61 -3.99 -8.89
CA LYS A 171 14.18 -5.01 -9.83
C LYS A 171 13.73 -6.23 -9.04
N PHE A 172 12.50 -6.64 -9.26
CA PHE A 172 11.91 -7.81 -8.62
C PHE A 172 12.11 -9.03 -9.51
N GLY A 173 12.59 -10.11 -8.92
CA GLY A 173 12.83 -11.42 -9.50
C GLY A 173 12.74 -12.46 -8.38
N PRO A 174 13.47 -13.58 -8.45
CA PRO A 174 13.56 -14.52 -7.32
C PRO A 174 14.04 -13.82 -6.04
N GLU A 175 14.92 -12.81 -6.20
CA GLU A 175 15.35 -11.88 -5.15
C GLU A 175 15.22 -10.43 -5.58
N VAL A 176 15.12 -9.52 -4.59
CA VAL A 176 15.15 -8.08 -4.84
C VAL A 176 16.57 -7.68 -5.22
N GLY A 177 16.73 -7.14 -6.39
CA GLY A 177 18.00 -6.67 -6.95
C GLY A 177 17.94 -5.23 -7.41
N ILE A 178 19.04 -4.78 -8.01
CA ILE A 178 19.19 -3.43 -8.54
C ILE A 178 19.31 -3.49 -10.07
N SER A 179 18.52 -2.68 -10.76
CA SER A 179 18.58 -2.51 -12.21
C SER A 179 19.94 -1.96 -12.65
N ARG A 180 20.46 -2.44 -13.79
CA ARG A 180 21.65 -1.85 -14.43
C ARG A 180 21.39 -0.43 -14.95
N LYS A 181 20.19 -0.21 -15.52
CA LYS A 181 19.76 1.13 -15.96
C LYS A 181 19.23 1.88 -14.75
N LYS A 182 19.87 3.00 -14.42
CA LYS A 182 19.49 3.85 -13.27
C LYS A 182 18.50 4.92 -13.72
N LYS A 183 17.60 5.27 -12.82
CA LYS A 183 16.65 6.38 -12.97
C LYS A 183 17.25 7.60 -12.28
N GLU A 184 18.14 8.30 -12.99
CA GLU A 184 18.89 9.44 -12.44
C GLU A 184 18.04 10.70 -12.30
N SER A 185 17.03 10.86 -13.16
CA SER A 185 16.08 11.98 -13.14
C SER A 185 14.65 11.45 -13.33
N VAL A 186 13.76 11.84 -12.42
CA VAL A 186 12.34 11.44 -12.43
C VAL A 186 11.50 12.63 -11.97
N ASP A 187 10.44 12.94 -12.70
CA ASP A 187 9.43 13.88 -12.21
C ASP A 187 8.52 13.17 -11.19
N VAL A 188 8.97 13.23 -9.93
CA VAL A 188 8.29 12.59 -8.79
C VAL A 188 6.91 13.17 -8.56
N VAL A 189 6.76 14.50 -8.72
CA VAL A 189 5.51 15.21 -8.42
C VAL A 189 4.44 14.93 -9.45
N GLU A 190 4.79 14.96 -10.74
CA GLU A 190 3.85 14.69 -11.84
C GLU A 190 3.35 13.24 -11.80
N ILE A 191 4.26 12.28 -11.64
CA ILE A 191 3.89 10.85 -11.54
C ILE A 191 2.98 10.60 -10.34
N TRP A 192 3.28 11.21 -9.19
CA TRP A 192 2.45 11.10 -7.99
C TRP A 192 1.06 11.72 -8.21
N LEU A 193 0.98 12.91 -8.81
CA LEU A 193 -0.31 13.58 -9.06
C LEU A 193 -1.19 12.78 -10.03
N SER A 194 -0.60 12.23 -11.09
CA SER A 194 -1.32 11.34 -12.02
C SER A 194 -1.89 10.10 -11.33
N GLU A 195 -1.20 9.54 -10.33
CA GLU A 195 -1.73 8.45 -9.53
C GLU A 195 -2.91 8.90 -8.66
N ILE A 196 -2.83 10.10 -8.05
CA ILE A 196 -3.93 10.65 -7.26
C ILE A 196 -5.18 10.87 -8.12
N GLU A 197 -5.05 11.36 -9.35
CA GLU A 197 -6.16 11.51 -10.30
C GLU A 197 -6.81 10.16 -10.63
N ARG A 198 -6.02 9.11 -10.76
CA ARG A 198 -6.52 7.76 -10.95
C ARG A 198 -7.23 7.22 -9.70
N MET A 199 -6.68 7.47 -8.51
CA MET A 199 -7.32 7.08 -7.24
C MET A 199 -8.65 7.81 -7.02
N GLU A 200 -8.73 9.08 -7.41
CA GLU A 200 -9.97 9.85 -7.36
C GLU A 200 -11.07 9.23 -8.24
N THR A 201 -10.72 8.81 -9.46
CA THR A 201 -11.63 8.11 -10.36
C THR A 201 -12.15 6.80 -9.75
N ASP A 202 -11.26 6.03 -9.11
CA ASP A 202 -11.64 4.79 -8.43
C ASP A 202 -12.59 5.07 -7.23
N LEU A 203 -12.28 6.08 -6.42
CA LEU A 203 -13.12 6.49 -5.27
C LEU A 203 -14.52 6.93 -5.73
N GLU A 204 -14.61 7.72 -6.79
CA GLU A 204 -15.90 8.16 -7.34
C GLU A 204 -16.72 6.97 -7.86
N TYR A 205 -16.06 6.01 -8.52
CA TYR A 205 -16.73 4.81 -9.03
C TYR A 205 -17.28 3.93 -7.90
N TRP A 206 -16.53 3.74 -6.82
CA TRP A 206 -16.90 2.83 -5.72
C TRP A 206 -17.58 3.52 -4.54
N LYS A 207 -17.91 4.81 -4.62
CA LYS A 207 -18.47 5.58 -3.50
C LYS A 207 -19.75 4.98 -2.90
N HIS A 208 -20.55 4.26 -3.69
CA HIS A 208 -21.78 3.62 -3.24
C HIS A 208 -21.57 2.48 -2.23
N HIS A 209 -20.36 1.92 -2.18
CA HIS A 209 -19.95 0.94 -1.16
C HIS A 209 -19.07 1.54 -0.07
N SER A 210 -18.90 2.85 0.01
CA SER A 210 -18.03 3.51 1.00
C SER A 210 -18.41 3.18 2.45
N SER A 211 -19.69 3.00 2.74
CA SER A 211 -20.23 2.65 4.06
C SER A 211 -20.09 1.18 4.44
N THR A 212 -19.72 0.29 3.49
CA THR A 212 -19.50 -1.13 3.80
C THR A 212 -18.38 -1.26 4.82
N PHE A 213 -18.65 -1.98 5.90
CA PHE A 213 -17.69 -2.14 7.00
C PHE A 213 -16.47 -2.95 6.57
N ALA A 214 -15.29 -2.39 6.80
CA ALA A 214 -14.02 -3.10 6.64
C ALA A 214 -13.05 -2.56 7.69
N ASP A 215 -12.68 -3.39 8.66
CA ASP A 215 -11.67 -3.06 9.68
C ASP A 215 -10.38 -3.81 9.41
N ILE A 216 -9.25 -3.13 9.60
CA ILE A 216 -7.93 -3.74 9.52
C ILE A 216 -7.21 -3.47 10.83
N SER A 217 -6.86 -4.54 11.52
CA SER A 217 -6.13 -4.49 12.79
C SER A 217 -4.65 -4.75 12.58
N LEU A 218 -3.80 -3.90 13.15
CA LEU A 218 -2.38 -4.23 13.30
C LEU A 218 -2.25 -5.28 14.41
N GLY A 219 -1.71 -6.44 14.07
CA GLY A 219 -1.61 -7.53 15.03
C GLY A 219 -1.06 -8.82 14.43
N ASP A 220 -0.80 -9.76 15.30
CA ASP A 220 -0.30 -11.09 14.96
C ASP A 220 -1.45 -12.09 14.94
N ALA A 221 -1.64 -12.83 13.84
CA ALA A 221 -2.68 -13.85 13.69
C ALA A 221 -2.57 -15.01 14.71
N ARG A 222 -1.40 -15.21 15.31
CA ARG A 222 -1.21 -16.15 16.43
C ARG A 222 -1.84 -15.65 17.74
N SER A 223 -2.14 -14.35 17.83
CA SER A 223 -2.77 -13.72 18.98
C SER A 223 -3.81 -12.71 18.49
N ILE A 224 -4.94 -13.23 18.07
CA ILE A 224 -6.02 -12.44 17.45
C ILE A 224 -6.45 -11.29 18.36
N PRO A 225 -6.42 -10.02 17.92
CA PRO A 225 -6.85 -8.88 18.69
C PRO A 225 -8.31 -9.04 19.15
N LYS A 226 -8.60 -8.69 20.42
CA LYS A 226 -9.98 -8.71 20.91
C LYS A 226 -10.82 -7.66 20.18
N ARG A 227 -11.94 -8.07 19.62
CA ARG A 227 -12.92 -7.23 18.93
C ARG A 227 -14.34 -7.74 19.20
N ASP A 228 -15.33 -6.85 19.13
CA ASP A 228 -16.75 -7.17 19.39
C ASP A 228 -17.38 -8.04 18.30
N TYR A 229 -16.69 -8.24 17.19
CA TYR A 229 -17.13 -9.11 16.09
C TYR A 229 -16.49 -10.49 16.13
N ILE A 230 -15.69 -10.83 17.15
CA ILE A 230 -15.26 -12.23 17.40
C ILE A 230 -16.51 -13.06 17.70
N GLY A 231 -16.66 -14.18 16.99
CA GLY A 231 -17.87 -15.03 17.04
C GLY A 231 -18.96 -14.64 16.05
N LYS A 232 -18.75 -13.60 15.24
CA LYS A 232 -19.65 -13.21 14.13
C LYS A 232 -19.08 -13.53 12.75
N VAL A 233 -17.92 -14.17 12.69
CA VAL A 233 -17.26 -14.54 11.42
C VAL A 233 -17.96 -15.73 10.82
N ASP A 234 -18.47 -15.57 9.60
CA ASP A 234 -19.14 -16.62 8.83
C ASP A 234 -18.17 -17.36 7.91
N CYS A 235 -17.15 -16.65 7.40
CA CYS A 235 -16.21 -17.20 6.43
C CYS A 235 -14.78 -16.66 6.66
N VAL A 236 -13.78 -17.50 6.39
CA VAL A 236 -12.37 -17.10 6.37
C VAL A 236 -11.82 -17.31 4.97
N ILE A 237 -11.35 -16.23 4.36
CA ILE A 237 -10.66 -16.25 3.06
C ILE A 237 -9.28 -15.62 3.26
N THR A 238 -8.23 -16.43 3.12
CA THR A 238 -6.87 -15.98 3.45
C THR A 238 -5.81 -16.70 2.62
N SER A 239 -4.64 -16.05 2.49
CA SER A 239 -3.43 -16.65 1.93
C SER A 239 -2.29 -16.48 2.96
N PRO A 240 -2.10 -17.47 3.84
CA PRO A 240 -1.08 -17.38 4.89
C PRO A 240 0.32 -17.34 4.29
N PRO A 241 1.30 -16.72 4.99
CA PRO A 241 2.67 -16.62 4.52
C PRO A 241 3.29 -18.00 4.30
N TYR A 242 4.08 -18.13 3.25
CA TYR A 242 4.83 -19.36 2.98
C TYR A 242 5.97 -19.52 4.00
N PRO A 243 6.03 -20.62 4.76
CA PRO A 243 7.13 -20.86 5.69
C PRO A 243 8.45 -21.02 4.92
N ASN A 244 9.50 -20.36 5.39
CA ASN A 244 10.90 -20.49 4.95
C ASN A 244 11.28 -19.93 3.57
N GLU A 245 10.43 -19.22 2.85
CA GLU A 245 10.80 -18.82 1.49
C GLU A 245 11.24 -17.36 1.30
N LYS A 246 10.74 -16.39 2.07
CA LYS A 246 11.05 -14.98 1.75
C LYS A 246 11.04 -14.08 2.98
N ASP A 247 12.09 -13.28 3.07
CA ASP A 247 12.10 -12.09 3.94
C ASP A 247 11.17 -11.02 3.35
N TYR A 248 9.91 -11.00 3.79
CA TYR A 248 8.90 -10.03 3.37
C TYR A 248 9.34 -8.59 3.62
N SER A 249 10.10 -8.35 4.69
CA SER A 249 10.64 -7.03 5.01
C SER A 249 11.65 -6.53 3.98
N ARG A 250 12.29 -7.43 3.22
CA ARG A 250 13.27 -7.08 2.20
C ARG A 250 12.62 -6.48 0.95
N THR A 251 11.42 -6.95 0.61
CA THR A 251 10.68 -6.48 -0.57
C THR A 251 10.03 -5.12 -0.37
N THR A 252 9.74 -4.74 0.87
CA THR A 252 9.06 -3.50 1.24
C THR A 252 9.98 -2.50 1.96
N ARG A 253 11.28 -2.78 2.01
CA ARG A 253 12.23 -2.05 2.85
C ARG A 253 12.43 -0.61 2.43
N LEU A 254 12.54 -0.35 1.12
CA LEU A 254 12.84 0.99 0.61
C LEU A 254 11.75 1.99 0.99
N GLU A 255 10.50 1.67 0.65
CA GLU A 255 9.37 2.52 0.96
C GLU A 255 9.09 2.58 2.47
N SER A 256 9.29 1.48 3.21
CA SER A 256 9.17 1.47 4.67
C SER A 256 10.14 2.44 5.34
N VAL A 257 11.37 2.52 4.86
CA VAL A 257 12.38 3.45 5.37
C VAL A 257 12.05 4.89 4.95
N ILE A 258 11.74 5.12 3.69
CA ILE A 258 11.44 6.47 3.18
C ILE A 258 10.18 7.03 3.87
N LEU A 259 9.16 6.22 4.07
CA LEU A 259 7.93 6.64 4.75
C LEU A 259 8.03 6.63 6.28
N GLY A 260 9.12 6.13 6.86
CA GLY A 260 9.38 6.19 8.28
C GLY A 260 8.75 5.06 9.11
N PHE A 261 8.27 3.99 8.48
CA PHE A 261 7.83 2.77 9.20
C PHE A 261 9.02 2.02 9.81
N ILE A 262 10.21 2.12 9.20
CA ILE A 262 11.45 1.54 9.70
C ILE A 262 12.51 2.64 9.72
N ASN A 263 12.93 3.04 10.91
CA ASN A 263 13.92 4.11 11.10
C ASN A 263 15.23 3.61 11.70
N THR A 264 15.22 2.43 12.33
CA THR A 264 16.36 1.86 13.03
C THR A 264 16.53 0.37 12.72
N LYS A 265 17.75 -0.14 12.93
CA LYS A 265 18.05 -1.57 12.79
C LYS A 265 17.23 -2.44 13.78
N ALA A 266 16.94 -1.91 14.96
CA ALA A 266 16.13 -2.63 15.96
C ALA A 266 14.68 -2.83 15.46
N LEU A 267 14.06 -1.80 14.87
CA LEU A 267 12.74 -1.91 14.24
C LEU A 267 12.75 -2.88 13.06
N LEU A 268 13.79 -2.85 12.24
CA LEU A 268 13.92 -3.81 11.13
C LEU A 268 13.93 -5.25 11.63
N LEU A 269 14.73 -5.57 12.66
CA LEU A 269 14.77 -6.90 13.24
C LEU A 269 13.42 -7.33 13.84
N HIS A 270 12.71 -6.41 14.48
CA HIS A 270 11.37 -6.68 15.00
C HIS A 270 10.39 -7.07 13.88
N HIS A 271 10.45 -6.38 12.74
CA HIS A 271 9.60 -6.66 11.57
C HIS A 271 9.95 -7.99 10.86
N GLN A 272 11.11 -8.57 11.12
CA GLN A 272 11.50 -9.88 10.58
C GLN A 272 10.98 -11.06 11.41
N LEU A 273 10.38 -10.80 12.58
CA LEU A 273 9.83 -11.84 13.46
C LEU A 273 8.40 -12.25 13.09
N PHE A 274 7.78 -11.54 12.17
CA PHE A 274 6.44 -11.77 11.64
C PHE A 274 6.52 -12.22 10.19
#